data_2842e9a44c205d1d6d46a9ebf2bc51f3
#
_entry.id   2842e9a44c205d1d6d46a9ebf2bc51f3
#
_cell.length_a   1.000
_cell.length_b   1.000
_cell.length_c   1.000
_cell.angle_alpha   90.00
_cell.angle_beta   90.00
_cell.angle_gamma   90.00
#
_symmetry.space_group_name_H-M   'P 1'
#
loop_
_entity.id
_entity.type
_entity.pdbx_description
1 polymer ?
#
loop_
_entity_poly.entity_id
_entity_poly.type
_entity_poly.pdbx_seq_one_letter_code
_entity_poly.pdbx_strand_id
1 'polypeptide(L)'
;QLGKSVRDDGEFFVSLLRTFDRDLHWNYVAANKDPEVVKKLLLNPGLIPGFNDSGAHVTNMAFFDGNLRALRLAMDDSEELVAHMTKRLTSEPAEFFGLPPVGVGVGQSADFLLVDPQELACYEGESTIRYEYRDLFGCHQLVNRSEGLVAGVFKRGQEIWNGSGFTDLSGREKLGGALRALPS
;
A
#
# COMPACT_ATOMS: atom_id res chain seq x y z
N GLN A 1 30.19 -3.14 -14.18
CA GLN A 1 30.16 -4.03 -15.36
C GLN A 1 31.04 -5.24 -15.03
N LEU A 2 30.40 -6.37 -14.76
CA LEU A 2 31.06 -7.66 -14.56
C LEU A 2 31.50 -8.16 -15.94
N GLY A 3 32.66 -7.78 -16.44
CA GLY A 3 33.16 -8.03 -17.80
C GLY A 3 33.37 -9.51 -18.18
N LYS A 4 32.53 -10.44 -17.67
CA LYS A 4 32.54 -11.86 -18.01
C LYS A 4 31.18 -12.28 -18.52
N SER A 5 31.14 -13.09 -19.58
CA SER A 5 29.90 -13.75 -20.00
C SER A 5 29.46 -14.73 -18.90
N VAL A 6 28.28 -14.53 -18.37
CA VAL A 6 27.65 -15.39 -17.39
C VAL A 6 26.90 -16.48 -18.14
N ARG A 7 27.08 -17.74 -17.78
CA ARG A 7 26.50 -18.87 -18.51
C ARG A 7 25.06 -19.18 -18.09
N ASP A 8 24.70 -18.84 -16.88
CA ASP A 8 23.35 -19.02 -16.34
C ASP A 8 23.07 -18.03 -15.21
N ASP A 9 21.78 -17.93 -14.82
CA ASP A 9 21.31 -16.99 -13.79
C ASP A 9 21.91 -17.31 -12.41
N GLY A 10 22.22 -18.56 -12.11
CA GLY A 10 22.83 -18.97 -10.85
C GLY A 10 24.28 -18.50 -10.74
N GLU A 11 25.09 -18.65 -11.80
CA GLU A 11 26.46 -18.11 -11.86
C GLU A 11 26.44 -16.59 -11.74
N PHE A 12 25.46 -15.93 -12.37
CA PHE A 12 25.29 -14.49 -12.29
C PHE A 12 25.00 -14.07 -10.84
N PHE A 13 24.02 -14.67 -10.19
CA PHE A 13 23.66 -14.37 -8.81
C PHE A 13 24.82 -14.61 -7.83
N VAL A 14 25.54 -15.73 -7.97
CA VAL A 14 26.73 -16.01 -7.15
C VAL A 14 27.83 -14.96 -7.37
N SER A 15 28.00 -14.47 -8.62
CA SER A 15 28.97 -13.42 -8.91
C SER A 15 28.58 -12.09 -8.27
N LEU A 16 27.28 -11.75 -8.25
CA LEU A 16 26.77 -10.57 -7.56
C LEU A 16 27.01 -10.68 -6.04
N LEU A 17 26.68 -11.82 -5.43
CA LEU A 17 26.95 -12.06 -4.02
C LEU A 17 28.43 -11.90 -3.65
N ARG A 18 29.33 -12.46 -4.47
CA ARG A 18 30.78 -12.31 -4.24
C ARG A 18 31.29 -10.88 -4.40
N THR A 19 30.62 -10.06 -5.23
CA THR A 19 31.03 -8.67 -5.50
C THR A 19 30.48 -7.71 -4.46
N PHE A 20 29.24 -7.87 -4.07
CA PHE A 20 28.50 -6.90 -3.25
C PHE A 20 28.24 -7.39 -1.83
N ASP A 21 28.39 -8.71 -1.55
CA ASP A 21 28.19 -9.33 -0.24
C ASP A 21 26.86 -8.84 0.41
N ARG A 22 26.95 -8.17 1.55
CA ARG A 22 25.79 -7.64 2.30
C ARG A 22 25.15 -6.40 1.68
N ASP A 23 25.84 -5.75 0.76
CA ASP A 23 25.34 -4.58 0.04
C ASP A 23 24.52 -4.96 -1.21
N LEU A 24 24.38 -6.26 -1.48
CA LEU A 24 23.55 -6.74 -2.59
C LEU A 24 22.06 -6.61 -2.24
N HIS A 25 21.40 -5.69 -2.93
CA HIS A 25 19.95 -5.56 -2.90
C HIS A 25 19.38 -6.02 -4.24
N TRP A 26 18.37 -6.87 -4.18
CA TRP A 26 17.68 -7.39 -5.36
C TRP A 26 16.18 -7.46 -5.13
N ASN A 27 15.42 -7.28 -6.21
CA ASN A 27 13.98 -7.36 -6.18
C ASN A 27 13.50 -8.53 -7.05
N TYR A 28 12.57 -9.30 -6.53
CA TYR A 28 11.98 -10.42 -7.24
C TYR A 28 10.46 -10.37 -7.14
N VAL A 29 9.79 -10.33 -8.28
CA VAL A 29 8.33 -10.41 -8.35
C VAL A 29 7.93 -11.88 -8.39
N ALA A 30 7.53 -12.42 -7.26
CA ALA A 30 7.16 -13.83 -7.11
C ALA A 30 5.80 -14.15 -7.73
N ALA A 31 4.82 -13.24 -7.61
CA ALA A 31 3.43 -13.45 -8.02
C ALA A 31 2.82 -12.15 -8.55
N ASN A 32 1.57 -12.21 -9.02
CA ASN A 32 0.78 -11.05 -9.43
C ASN A 32 1.43 -10.21 -10.54
N LYS A 33 2.06 -10.88 -11.51
CA LYS A 33 2.78 -10.23 -12.62
C LYS A 33 1.85 -9.73 -13.72
N ASP A 34 0.67 -10.34 -13.87
CA ASP A 34 -0.29 -10.01 -14.90
C ASP A 34 -1.40 -9.12 -14.30
N PRO A 35 -1.49 -7.83 -14.69
CA PRO A 35 -2.48 -6.89 -14.17
C PRO A 35 -3.92 -7.35 -14.39
N GLU A 36 -4.21 -8.02 -15.50
CA GLU A 36 -5.56 -8.50 -15.81
C GLU A 36 -5.96 -9.66 -14.89
N VAL A 37 -5.04 -10.54 -14.56
CA VAL A 37 -5.27 -11.60 -13.56
C VAL A 37 -5.47 -10.99 -12.19
N VAL A 38 -4.62 -10.01 -11.78
CA VAL A 38 -4.76 -9.31 -10.49
C VAL A 38 -6.12 -8.62 -10.42
N LYS A 39 -6.53 -7.91 -11.45
CA LYS A 39 -7.83 -7.24 -11.50
C LYS A 39 -8.99 -8.24 -11.34
N LYS A 40 -8.95 -9.36 -12.04
CA LYS A 40 -9.95 -10.42 -11.88
C LYS A 40 -10.02 -10.99 -10.48
N LEU A 41 -8.89 -11.15 -9.80
CA LEU A 41 -8.84 -11.62 -8.41
C LEU A 41 -9.41 -10.56 -7.46
N LEU A 42 -9.03 -9.30 -7.63
CA LEU A 42 -9.54 -8.19 -6.81
C LEU A 42 -11.05 -7.99 -6.93
N LEU A 43 -11.60 -8.23 -8.12
CA LEU A 43 -13.03 -8.10 -8.40
C LEU A 43 -13.85 -9.38 -8.13
N ASN A 44 -13.21 -10.49 -7.78
CA ASN A 44 -13.91 -11.73 -7.49
C ASN A 44 -14.71 -11.61 -6.18
N PRO A 45 -16.05 -11.74 -6.20
CA PRO A 45 -16.87 -11.60 -5.00
C PRO A 45 -16.64 -12.70 -3.95
N GLY A 46 -16.03 -13.82 -4.34
CA GLY A 46 -15.64 -14.89 -3.42
C GLY A 46 -14.32 -14.66 -2.68
N LEU A 47 -13.64 -13.55 -2.96
CA LEU A 47 -12.38 -13.16 -2.31
C LEU A 47 -12.53 -11.79 -1.66
N ILE A 48 -11.84 -11.58 -0.56
CA ILE A 48 -11.71 -10.26 0.06
C ILE A 48 -10.27 -9.79 -0.16
N PRO A 49 -10.05 -8.62 -0.78
CA PRO A 49 -8.71 -8.03 -0.85
C PRO A 49 -8.17 -7.83 0.56
N GLY A 50 -7.02 -8.42 0.84
CA GLY A 50 -6.46 -8.47 2.17
C GLY A 50 -5.18 -7.65 2.31
N PHE A 51 -4.41 -7.98 3.34
CA PHE A 51 -3.13 -7.36 3.63
C PHE A 51 -2.04 -7.81 2.62
N ASN A 52 -0.94 -7.09 2.62
CA ASN A 52 0.14 -7.21 1.63
C ASN A 52 1.44 -7.78 2.21
N ASP A 53 1.41 -8.32 3.44
CA ASP A 53 2.57 -8.89 4.15
C ASP A 53 3.72 -7.88 4.38
N SER A 54 3.48 -6.59 4.18
CA SER A 54 4.46 -5.55 4.41
C SER A 54 4.76 -5.41 5.91
N GLY A 55 6.04 -5.36 6.25
CA GLY A 55 6.49 -5.30 7.64
C GLY A 55 6.78 -6.65 8.28
N ALA A 56 6.48 -7.77 7.64
CA ALA A 56 6.93 -9.10 8.07
C ALA A 56 8.47 -9.17 8.11
N HIS A 57 9.12 -8.47 7.20
CA HIS A 57 10.56 -8.25 7.18
C HIS A 57 10.84 -6.78 7.52
N VAL A 58 11.42 -6.52 8.68
CA VAL A 58 11.66 -5.18 9.23
C VAL A 58 12.31 -4.21 8.24
N THR A 59 13.12 -4.72 7.31
CA THR A 59 13.83 -3.91 6.32
C THR A 59 13.02 -3.57 5.07
N ASN A 60 11.85 -4.19 4.87
CA ASN A 60 11.03 -3.99 3.67
C ASN A 60 9.62 -3.53 4.02
N MET A 61 9.41 -2.23 3.96
CA MET A 61 8.14 -1.54 4.22
C MET A 61 7.53 -0.93 2.93
N ALA A 62 8.05 -1.30 1.75
CA ALA A 62 7.68 -0.64 0.50
C ALA A 62 6.30 -1.05 -0.05
N PHE A 63 5.73 -2.17 0.43
CA PHE A 63 4.50 -2.75 -0.14
C PHE A 63 3.21 -2.35 0.58
N PHE A 64 3.21 -1.28 1.37
CA PHE A 64 1.99 -0.75 2.00
C PHE A 64 1.02 -0.10 1.01
N ASP A 65 1.41 0.08 -0.21
CA ASP A 65 0.65 0.76 -1.27
C ASP A 65 -0.34 -0.15 -2.03
N GLY A 66 -0.56 -1.38 -1.61
CA GLY A 66 -1.42 -2.34 -2.31
C GLY A 66 -2.81 -1.82 -2.63
N ASN A 67 -3.44 -1.07 -1.72
CA ASN A 67 -4.75 -0.46 -1.94
C ASN A 67 -4.69 0.65 -3.01
N LEU A 68 -3.65 1.46 -3.04
CA LEU A 68 -3.46 2.49 -4.05
C LEU A 68 -3.21 1.89 -5.43
N ARG A 69 -2.44 0.79 -5.51
CA ARG A 69 -2.25 0.02 -6.75
C ARG A 69 -3.55 -0.58 -7.25
N ALA A 70 -4.40 -1.09 -6.37
CA ALA A 70 -5.72 -1.61 -6.74
C ALA A 70 -6.62 -0.51 -7.32
N LEU A 71 -6.65 0.67 -6.69
CA LEU A 71 -7.36 1.84 -7.21
C LEU A 71 -6.79 2.31 -8.55
N ARG A 72 -5.46 2.32 -8.70
CA ARG A 72 -4.79 2.67 -9.95
C ARG A 72 -5.18 1.72 -11.09
N LEU A 73 -5.21 0.40 -10.84
CA LEU A 73 -5.67 -0.59 -11.82
C LEU A 73 -7.13 -0.38 -12.23
N ALA A 74 -7.99 0.00 -11.29
CA ALA A 74 -9.38 0.29 -11.59
C ALA A 74 -9.55 1.57 -12.42
N MET A 75 -8.70 2.55 -12.20
CA MET A 75 -8.76 3.85 -12.89
C MET A 75 -8.45 3.74 -14.39
N ASP A 76 -7.66 2.75 -14.80
CA ASP A 76 -7.41 2.51 -16.23
C ASP A 76 -8.66 2.09 -17.01
N ASP A 77 -9.70 1.62 -16.33
CA ASP A 77 -10.94 1.20 -16.96
C ASP A 77 -12.05 2.26 -16.88
N SER A 78 -12.48 2.63 -15.67
CA SER A 78 -13.55 3.63 -15.49
C SER A 78 -13.68 4.14 -14.06
N GLU A 79 -14.37 5.27 -13.87
CA GLU A 79 -14.69 5.82 -12.55
C GLU A 79 -15.61 4.88 -11.75
N GLU A 80 -16.55 4.18 -12.42
CA GLU A 80 -17.42 3.21 -11.79
C GLU A 80 -16.62 2.05 -11.21
N LEU A 81 -15.55 1.63 -11.88
CA LEU A 81 -14.69 0.58 -11.39
C LEU A 81 -13.85 1.06 -10.19
N VAL A 82 -13.42 2.31 -10.18
CA VAL A 82 -12.76 2.93 -9.00
C VAL A 82 -13.71 2.94 -7.81
N ALA A 83 -14.98 3.34 -8.00
CA ALA A 83 -15.98 3.33 -6.94
C ALA A 83 -16.23 1.89 -6.42
N HIS A 84 -16.34 0.93 -7.33
CA HIS A 84 -16.49 -0.48 -6.97
C HIS A 84 -15.26 -1.01 -6.22
N MET A 85 -14.05 -0.72 -6.69
CA MET A 85 -12.80 -1.10 -6.01
C MET A 85 -12.71 -0.48 -4.62
N THR A 86 -13.09 0.79 -4.48
CA THR A 86 -13.17 1.46 -3.17
C THR A 86 -14.06 0.68 -2.21
N LYS A 87 -15.24 0.27 -2.66
CA LYS A 87 -16.14 -0.57 -1.88
C LYS A 87 -15.48 -1.90 -1.47
N ARG A 88 -14.81 -2.58 -2.42
CA ARG A 88 -14.08 -3.82 -2.20
C ARG A 88 -12.98 -3.70 -1.12
N LEU A 89 -12.34 -2.53 -1.02
CA LEU A 89 -11.25 -2.26 -0.09
C LEU A 89 -11.71 -1.69 1.26
N THR A 90 -12.98 -1.31 1.41
CA THR A 90 -13.49 -0.61 2.60
C THR A 90 -14.74 -1.27 3.18
N SER A 91 -15.91 -1.01 2.62
CA SER A 91 -17.19 -1.43 3.21
C SER A 91 -17.43 -2.94 3.14
N GLU A 92 -17.01 -3.62 2.08
CA GLU A 92 -17.17 -5.08 2.00
C GLU A 92 -16.37 -5.84 3.06
N PRO A 93 -15.08 -5.55 3.32
CA PRO A 93 -14.36 -6.14 4.44
C PRO A 93 -15.00 -5.83 5.80
N ALA A 94 -15.47 -4.59 5.98
CA ALA A 94 -16.15 -4.23 7.22
C ALA A 94 -17.44 -5.04 7.43
N GLU A 95 -18.26 -5.20 6.40
CA GLU A 95 -19.46 -6.02 6.42
C GLU A 95 -19.13 -7.50 6.70
N PHE A 96 -18.15 -8.06 6.00
CA PHE A 96 -17.72 -9.44 6.18
C PHE A 96 -17.28 -9.74 7.62
N PHE A 97 -16.58 -8.82 8.27
CA PHE A 97 -16.13 -8.97 9.66
C PHE A 97 -17.18 -8.51 10.67
N GLY A 98 -18.39 -8.14 10.25
CA GLY A 98 -19.45 -7.66 11.13
C GLY A 98 -19.11 -6.36 11.85
N LEU A 99 -18.25 -5.53 11.27
CA LEU A 99 -17.86 -4.23 11.83
C LEU A 99 -18.98 -3.20 11.63
N PRO A 100 -18.98 -2.11 12.42
CA PRO A 100 -19.90 -1.00 12.18
C PRO A 100 -19.75 -0.50 10.72
N PRO A 101 -20.87 -0.04 10.10
CA PRO A 101 -20.83 0.47 8.73
C PRO A 101 -19.78 1.57 8.57
N VAL A 102 -18.99 1.47 7.50
CA VAL A 102 -17.97 2.46 7.13
C VAL A 102 -18.45 3.27 5.93
N GLY A 103 -18.12 4.55 5.91
CA GLY A 103 -18.48 5.45 4.82
C GLY A 103 -18.48 6.90 5.27
N VAL A 104 -19.03 7.79 4.41
CA VAL A 104 -19.11 9.25 4.63
C VAL A 104 -20.53 9.72 4.93
N GLY A 105 -21.42 8.79 5.29
CA GLY A 105 -22.79 9.09 5.63
C GLY A 105 -22.96 9.69 7.04
N VAL A 106 -24.09 10.36 7.27
CA VAL A 106 -24.44 10.91 8.59
C VAL A 106 -24.53 9.79 9.64
N GLY A 107 -23.81 9.97 10.75
CA GLY A 107 -23.75 8.98 11.84
C GLY A 107 -22.69 7.90 11.67
N GLN A 108 -21.95 7.90 10.57
CA GLN A 108 -20.80 7.02 10.36
C GLN A 108 -19.51 7.63 10.91
N SER A 109 -18.47 6.79 11.08
CA SER A 109 -17.15 7.26 11.46
C SER A 109 -16.58 8.13 10.33
N ALA A 110 -16.15 9.32 10.66
CA ALA A 110 -15.49 10.21 9.70
C ALA A 110 -14.00 9.85 9.57
N ASP A 111 -13.74 8.59 9.21
CA ASP A 111 -12.42 8.04 8.93
C ASP A 111 -12.30 7.86 7.42
N PHE A 112 -11.56 8.76 6.76
CA PHE A 112 -11.39 8.72 5.31
C PHE A 112 -10.06 9.34 4.90
N LEU A 113 -9.67 9.08 3.67
CA LEU A 113 -8.53 9.71 3.03
C LEU A 113 -8.96 10.36 1.71
N LEU A 114 -8.24 11.41 1.33
CA LEU A 114 -8.38 12.06 0.04
C LEU A 114 -7.24 11.61 -0.85
N VAL A 115 -7.58 11.06 -2.01
CA VAL A 115 -6.62 10.65 -3.04
C VAL A 115 -6.73 11.62 -4.19
N ASP A 116 -5.59 12.16 -4.63
CA ASP A 116 -5.55 13.00 -5.82
C ASP A 116 -5.71 12.12 -7.06
N PRO A 117 -6.75 12.32 -7.90
CA PRO A 117 -6.99 11.47 -9.06
C PRO A 117 -5.94 11.66 -10.16
N GLN A 118 -5.30 12.81 -10.27
CA GLN A 118 -4.27 13.08 -11.27
C GLN A 118 -2.96 12.35 -10.88
N GLU A 119 -2.59 12.43 -9.62
CA GLU A 119 -1.43 11.70 -9.08
C GLU A 119 -1.68 10.19 -9.12
N LEU A 120 -2.92 9.74 -8.84
CA LEU A 120 -3.28 8.32 -8.93
C LEU A 120 -3.16 7.80 -10.38
N ALA A 121 -3.58 8.60 -11.38
CA ALA A 121 -3.48 8.23 -12.79
C ALA A 121 -2.03 8.01 -13.26
N CYS A 122 -1.08 8.69 -12.64
CA CYS A 122 0.34 8.58 -12.95
C CYS A 122 1.12 7.69 -11.96
N TYR A 123 0.42 7.07 -11.00
CA TYR A 123 1.08 6.34 -9.94
C TYR A 123 1.76 5.06 -10.41
N GLU A 124 3.06 4.99 -10.18
CA GLU A 124 3.91 3.82 -10.40
C GLU A 124 4.62 3.49 -9.09
N GLY A 125 4.10 2.52 -8.34
CA GLY A 125 4.58 2.21 -6.99
C GLY A 125 6.08 1.89 -6.90
N GLU A 126 6.66 1.28 -7.94
CA GLU A 126 8.08 0.97 -8.00
C GLU A 126 8.95 2.23 -8.06
N SER A 127 8.49 3.28 -8.74
CA SER A 127 9.24 4.54 -8.90
C SER A 127 9.34 5.34 -7.59
N THR A 128 8.42 5.07 -6.65
CA THR A 128 8.33 5.78 -5.37
C THR A 128 9.08 5.08 -4.23
N ILE A 129 9.66 3.90 -4.49
CA ILE A 129 10.44 3.17 -3.49
C ILE A 129 11.77 3.89 -3.22
N ARG A 130 12.10 4.05 -1.94
CA ARG A 130 13.34 4.65 -1.45
C ARG A 130 13.98 3.75 -0.39
N TYR A 131 15.30 3.75 -0.34
CA TYR A 131 16.07 3.10 0.71
C TYR A 131 16.56 4.18 1.67
N GLU A 132 15.91 4.25 2.84
CA GLU A 132 16.10 5.32 3.82
C GLU A 132 16.49 4.78 5.18
N TYR A 133 17.38 5.50 5.88
CA TYR A 133 17.64 5.24 7.29
C TYR A 133 16.47 5.73 8.14
N ARG A 134 15.97 4.87 9.00
CA ARG A 134 14.84 5.17 9.89
C ARG A 134 15.32 5.14 11.34
N ASP A 135 15.45 6.32 11.95
CA ASP A 135 15.93 6.47 13.34
C ASP A 135 15.13 5.62 14.32
N LEU A 136 13.80 5.55 14.16
CA LEU A 136 12.91 4.76 15.00
C LEU A 136 13.29 3.26 15.06
N PHE A 137 13.86 2.73 13.98
CA PHE A 137 14.22 1.32 13.84
C PHE A 137 15.73 1.09 13.89
N GLY A 138 16.54 2.16 13.88
CA GLY A 138 17.99 2.09 13.89
C GLY A 138 18.60 1.39 12.67
N CYS A 139 17.87 1.31 11.54
CA CYS A 139 18.33 0.65 10.34
C CYS A 139 17.76 1.30 9.07
N HIS A 140 18.35 0.94 7.92
CA HIS A 140 17.79 1.30 6.63
C HIS A 140 16.61 0.39 6.29
N GLN A 141 15.59 0.99 5.69
CA GLN A 141 14.40 0.29 5.22
C GLN A 141 14.06 0.73 3.80
N LEU A 142 13.54 -0.21 3.01
CA LEU A 142 12.81 0.12 1.80
C LEU A 142 11.44 0.66 2.21
N VAL A 143 11.13 1.87 1.80
CA VAL A 143 9.87 2.57 2.07
C VAL A 143 9.26 3.07 0.78
N ASN A 144 7.95 3.19 0.74
CA ASN A 144 7.27 3.84 -0.37
C ASN A 144 7.01 5.31 0.00
N ARG A 145 7.30 6.23 -0.92
CA ARG A 145 7.12 7.67 -0.79
C ARG A 145 6.30 8.20 -1.95
N SER A 146 5.01 7.94 -1.90
CA SER A 146 4.02 8.42 -2.88
C SER A 146 3.58 9.86 -2.53
N GLU A 147 4.51 10.81 -2.62
CA GLU A 147 4.25 12.21 -2.33
C GLU A 147 3.16 12.77 -3.26
N GLY A 148 2.24 13.56 -2.71
CA GLY A 148 1.13 14.17 -3.45
C GLY A 148 -0.09 13.25 -3.67
N LEU A 149 0.09 11.93 -3.70
CA LEU A 149 -0.99 11.00 -4.01
C LEU A 149 -2.10 10.99 -2.95
N VAL A 150 -1.74 11.02 -1.66
CA VAL A 150 -2.69 11.16 -0.56
C VAL A 150 -2.69 12.60 -0.09
N ALA A 151 -3.69 13.36 -0.52
CA ALA A 151 -3.83 14.79 -0.22
C ALA A 151 -4.28 15.06 1.22
N GLY A 152 -4.96 14.11 1.87
CA GLY A 152 -5.38 14.26 3.26
C GLY A 152 -5.79 12.95 3.88
N VAL A 153 -5.58 12.79 5.19
CA VAL A 153 -6.10 11.67 5.98
C VAL A 153 -6.83 12.20 7.19
N PHE A 154 -8.06 11.74 7.36
CA PHE A 154 -8.96 12.17 8.43
C PHE A 154 -9.29 10.99 9.33
N LYS A 155 -9.21 11.22 10.63
CA LYS A 155 -9.60 10.28 11.66
C LYS A 155 -10.61 10.94 12.60
N ARG A 156 -11.82 10.37 12.67
CA ARG A 156 -12.94 10.96 13.42
C ARG A 156 -13.20 12.43 13.04
N GLY A 157 -13.10 12.75 11.74
CA GLY A 157 -13.28 14.10 11.21
C GLY A 157 -12.14 15.07 11.48
N GLN A 158 -11.05 14.64 12.11
CA GLN A 158 -9.88 15.45 12.37
C GLN A 158 -8.77 15.10 11.39
N GLU A 159 -8.19 16.10 10.75
CA GLU A 159 -7.10 15.92 9.81
C GLU A 159 -5.81 15.54 10.55
N ILE A 160 -5.26 14.37 10.24
CA ILE A 160 -3.99 13.86 10.81
C ILE A 160 -2.82 13.91 9.82
N TRP A 161 -3.13 14.05 8.53
CA TRP A 161 -2.17 14.25 7.44
C TRP A 161 -2.76 15.23 6.42
N ASN A 162 -1.99 16.21 5.99
CA ASN A 162 -2.44 17.32 5.12
C ASN A 162 -1.78 17.31 3.73
N GLY A 163 -1.35 16.15 3.26
CA GLY A 163 -0.64 16.01 1.97
C GLY A 163 0.87 16.24 2.03
N SER A 164 1.35 17.00 3.02
CA SER A 164 2.78 17.35 3.16
C SER A 164 3.41 16.76 4.42
N GLY A 165 2.60 16.52 5.46
CA GLY A 165 3.11 16.02 6.73
C GLY A 165 2.01 15.70 7.73
N PHE A 166 2.41 15.07 8.83
CA PHE A 166 1.52 14.85 9.95
C PHE A 166 1.20 16.18 10.65
N THR A 167 -0.09 16.35 10.97
CA THR A 167 -0.55 17.48 11.77
C THR A 167 -0.14 17.33 13.22
N ASP A 168 -0.25 18.39 14.02
CA ASP A 168 0.07 18.38 15.44
C ASP A 168 -0.80 17.42 16.28
N LEU A 169 -1.92 16.97 15.73
CA LEU A 169 -2.80 15.99 16.37
C LEU A 169 -2.21 14.57 16.34
N SER A 170 -1.44 14.26 15.30
CA SER A 170 -0.83 12.94 15.15
C SER A 170 0.15 12.65 16.27
N GLY A 171 -0.10 11.56 17.00
CA GLY A 171 0.71 11.16 18.15
C GLY A 171 0.42 11.91 19.47
N ARG A 172 -0.40 12.97 19.45
CA ARG A 172 -0.84 13.69 20.66
C ARG A 172 -2.25 13.32 21.09
N GLU A 173 -3.15 13.18 20.15
CA GLU A 173 -4.54 12.82 20.40
C GLU A 173 -4.79 11.32 20.21
N LYS A 174 -5.62 10.75 21.08
CA LYS A 174 -6.04 9.34 21.00
C LYS A 174 -7.25 9.21 20.06
N LEU A 175 -7.02 9.30 18.76
CA LEU A 175 -8.07 9.23 17.75
C LEU A 175 -8.45 7.80 17.35
N GLY A 176 -7.63 6.82 17.70
CA GLY A 176 -7.88 5.41 17.46
C GLY A 176 -8.95 4.82 18.39
N GLY A 177 -9.47 3.66 18.00
CA GLY A 177 -10.40 2.87 18.81
C GLY A 177 -10.32 1.40 18.44
N ALA A 178 -10.69 0.53 19.36
CA ALA A 178 -10.82 -0.90 19.08
C ALA A 178 -12.09 -1.13 18.24
N LEU A 179 -11.92 -1.70 17.05
CA LEU A 179 -13.04 -2.18 16.25
C LEU A 179 -13.50 -3.53 16.80
N ARG A 180 -14.82 -3.69 16.97
CA ARG A 180 -15.45 -4.95 17.40
C ARG A 180 -16.60 -5.26 16.47
N ALA A 181 -16.79 -6.55 16.18
CA ALA A 181 -17.97 -6.99 15.47
C ALA A 181 -19.24 -6.59 16.26
N LEU A 182 -20.27 -6.20 15.54
CA LEU A 182 -21.58 -5.94 16.13
C LEU A 182 -22.17 -7.27 16.63
N PRO A 183 -22.94 -7.26 17.73
CA PRO A 183 -23.71 -8.43 18.14
C PRO A 183 -24.62 -8.88 16.99
N SER A 184 -24.64 -10.17 16.73
CA SER A 184 -25.55 -10.80 15.76
C SER A 184 -27.00 -10.76 16.24
#